data_892b7015a7d0ead9734655d09f575664
#
_entry.id   892b7015a7d0ead9734655d09f575664
#
_cell.length_a   1.000
_cell.length_b   1.000
_cell.length_c   1.000
_cell.angle_alpha   90.00
_cell.angle_beta   90.00
_cell.angle_gamma   90.00
#
_symmetry.space_group_name_H-M   'P 1'
#
loop_
_entity.id
_entity.type
_entity.pdbx_description
1 polymer ?
#
loop_
_entity_poly.entity_id
_entity_poly.type
_entity_poly.pdbx_seq_one_letter_code
_entity_poly.pdbx_strand_id
1 'polypeptide(L)'
;SLGQFGFLYTSMHAGMPPGLAALVLQSQVIFTIVIAAVRLGELPTRRQIVGVALGALGLVVVAVGRGGHVPALALCLCLLGGLSWGIGNVVSRASGIRGGLSLTVWSAVIVPLPLLALALALDGPQAVGQALVGFSWKAAASSLYTAGLASLVGYAVFNSLLSRYSASAVVPWVLLAPVVAMASAWLLLHHAPNAAEVGGGVLLLIGVLTALMPAAT
;
A
#
# COMPACT_ATOMS: atom_id res chain seq x y z
N SER A 1 7.11 -1.83 7.77
CA SER A 1 7.55 -0.71 6.89
C SER A 1 8.87 -1.01 6.17
N LEU A 2 9.96 -1.42 6.85
CA LEU A 2 11.27 -1.63 6.23
C LEU A 2 11.23 -2.61 5.05
N GLY A 3 10.74 -3.83 5.25
CA GLY A 3 10.66 -4.84 4.19
C GLY A 3 9.76 -4.40 3.04
N GLN A 4 8.62 -3.78 3.34
CA GLN A 4 7.71 -3.23 2.32
C GLN A 4 8.42 -2.24 1.39
N PHE A 5 9.07 -1.22 1.95
CA PHE A 5 9.75 -0.19 1.14
C PHE A 5 11.02 -0.72 0.51
N GLY A 6 11.80 -1.56 1.22
CA GLY A 6 12.98 -2.18 0.66
C GLY A 6 12.67 -2.99 -0.61
N PHE A 7 11.69 -3.89 -0.54
CA PHE A 7 11.26 -4.66 -1.72
C PHE A 7 10.63 -3.78 -2.79
N LEU A 8 9.84 -2.77 -2.42
CA LEU A 8 9.22 -1.85 -3.37
C LEU A 8 10.27 -1.09 -4.18
N TYR A 9 11.23 -0.44 -3.52
CA TYR A 9 12.26 0.33 -4.22
C TYR A 9 13.18 -0.56 -5.06
N THR A 10 13.57 -1.73 -4.55
CA THR A 10 14.31 -2.72 -5.33
C THR A 10 13.52 -3.21 -6.56
N SER A 11 12.20 -3.40 -6.41
CA SER A 11 11.31 -3.73 -7.53
C SER A 11 11.29 -2.64 -8.60
N MET A 12 11.19 -1.37 -8.17
CA MET A 12 11.21 -0.23 -9.10
C MET A 12 12.58 -0.11 -9.80
N HIS A 13 13.68 -0.32 -9.08
CA HIS A 13 15.02 -0.38 -9.64
C HIS A 13 15.16 -1.53 -10.66
N ALA A 14 14.50 -2.67 -10.43
CA ALA A 14 14.45 -3.82 -11.34
C ALA A 14 13.46 -3.63 -12.52
N GLY A 15 12.90 -2.43 -12.70
CA GLY A 15 12.06 -2.08 -13.86
C GLY A 15 10.55 -2.13 -13.61
N MET A 16 10.07 -2.16 -12.36
CA MET A 16 8.64 -2.02 -12.06
C MET A 16 8.19 -0.57 -12.24
N PRO A 17 7.22 -0.29 -13.11
CA PRO A 17 6.66 1.05 -13.24
C PRO A 17 5.98 1.50 -11.94
N PRO A 18 6.20 2.76 -11.44
CA PRO A 18 5.66 3.21 -10.15
C PRO A 18 4.14 3.07 -10.02
N GLY A 19 3.40 3.37 -11.10
CA GLY A 19 1.95 3.25 -11.11
C GLY A 19 1.46 1.80 -10.98
N LEU A 20 2.17 0.83 -11.57
CA LEU A 20 1.86 -0.60 -11.40
C LEU A 20 2.33 -1.11 -10.04
N ALA A 21 3.46 -0.64 -9.53
CA ALA A 21 3.94 -0.98 -8.19
C ALA A 21 2.90 -0.65 -7.11
N ALA A 22 2.28 0.54 -7.20
CA ALA A 22 1.22 0.96 -6.27
C ALA A 22 0.00 0.03 -6.31
N LEU A 23 -0.36 -0.50 -7.49
CA LEU A 23 -1.46 -1.46 -7.65
C LEU A 23 -1.09 -2.85 -7.12
N VAL A 24 0.10 -3.36 -7.48
CA VAL A 24 0.57 -4.68 -7.04
C VAL A 24 0.75 -4.72 -5.52
N LEU A 25 1.20 -3.63 -4.90
CA LEU A 25 1.29 -3.52 -3.43
C LEU A 25 -0.06 -3.70 -2.73
N GLN A 26 -1.18 -3.44 -3.39
CA GLN A 26 -2.51 -3.69 -2.81
C GLN A 26 -2.81 -5.17 -2.58
N SER A 27 -2.01 -6.09 -3.14
CA SER A 27 -2.03 -7.51 -2.76
C SER A 27 -1.83 -7.73 -1.26
N GLN A 28 -1.27 -6.74 -0.53
CA GLN A 28 -1.18 -6.72 0.92
C GLN A 28 -2.54 -6.96 1.61
N VAL A 29 -3.66 -6.56 1.00
CA VAL A 29 -4.99 -6.81 1.55
C VAL A 29 -5.27 -8.30 1.64
N ILE A 30 -4.98 -9.04 0.57
CA ILE A 30 -5.16 -10.49 0.51
C ILE A 30 -4.23 -11.16 1.53
N PHE A 31 -2.94 -10.81 1.52
CA PHE A 31 -1.96 -11.36 2.47
C PHE A 31 -2.36 -11.09 3.92
N THR A 32 -2.80 -9.86 4.25
CA THR A 32 -3.24 -9.53 5.60
C THR A 32 -4.41 -10.41 6.05
N ILE A 33 -5.44 -10.58 5.22
CA ILE A 33 -6.63 -11.37 5.56
C ILE A 33 -6.25 -12.85 5.73
N VAL A 34 -5.46 -13.40 4.82
CA VAL A 34 -5.02 -14.81 4.89
C VAL A 34 -4.18 -15.05 6.15
N ILE A 35 -3.20 -14.18 6.44
CA ILE A 35 -2.33 -14.35 7.60
C ILE A 35 -3.13 -14.14 8.90
N ALA A 36 -4.05 -13.18 8.96
CA ALA A 36 -4.92 -12.96 10.11
C ALA A 36 -5.83 -14.16 10.36
N ALA A 37 -6.40 -14.77 9.32
CA ALA A 37 -7.20 -15.97 9.44
C ALA A 37 -6.41 -17.15 10.03
N VAL A 38 -5.16 -17.36 9.54
CA VAL A 38 -4.32 -18.47 10.00
C VAL A 38 -3.70 -18.22 11.38
N ARG A 39 -3.29 -16.98 11.69
CA ARG A 39 -2.53 -16.68 12.92
C ARG A 39 -3.39 -16.19 14.07
N LEU A 40 -4.46 -15.48 13.77
CA LEU A 40 -5.33 -14.85 14.78
C LEU A 40 -6.72 -15.53 14.86
N GLY A 41 -7.03 -16.47 13.97
CA GLY A 41 -8.35 -17.09 13.89
C GLY A 41 -9.45 -16.11 13.40
N GLU A 42 -9.07 -14.96 12.82
CA GLU A 42 -10.00 -13.96 12.30
C GLU A 42 -10.53 -14.39 10.92
N LEU A 43 -11.50 -15.29 10.91
CA LEU A 43 -12.07 -15.79 9.64
C LEU A 43 -12.88 -14.71 8.93
N PRO A 44 -12.56 -14.40 7.66
CA PRO A 44 -13.32 -13.44 6.88
C PRO A 44 -14.71 -14.01 6.55
N THR A 45 -15.72 -13.14 6.54
CA THR A 45 -17.05 -13.50 6.07
C THR A 45 -17.05 -13.74 4.55
N ARG A 46 -18.03 -14.47 4.03
CA ARG A 46 -18.19 -14.68 2.59
C ARG A 46 -18.22 -13.36 1.80
N ARG A 47 -18.90 -12.34 2.35
CA ARG A 47 -18.97 -11.01 1.73
C ARG A 47 -17.59 -10.33 1.65
N GLN A 48 -16.79 -10.44 2.71
CA GLN A 48 -15.42 -9.94 2.72
C GLN A 48 -14.55 -10.64 1.68
N ILE A 49 -14.68 -11.96 1.55
CA ILE A 49 -13.96 -12.73 0.52
C ILE A 49 -14.36 -12.26 -0.88
N VAL A 50 -15.67 -12.19 -1.16
CA VAL A 50 -16.18 -11.72 -2.46
C VAL A 50 -15.76 -10.28 -2.74
N GLY A 51 -15.86 -9.40 -1.75
CA GLY A 51 -15.46 -7.99 -1.89
C GLY A 51 -13.97 -7.83 -2.21
N VAL A 52 -13.11 -8.58 -1.52
CA VAL A 52 -11.66 -8.57 -1.77
C VAL A 52 -11.33 -9.18 -3.15
N ALA A 53 -12.02 -10.24 -3.56
CA ALA A 53 -11.85 -10.83 -4.89
C ALA A 53 -12.25 -9.85 -6.01
N LEU A 54 -13.37 -9.13 -5.86
CA LEU A 54 -13.78 -8.07 -6.79
C LEU A 54 -12.78 -6.91 -6.81
N GLY A 55 -12.27 -6.50 -5.66
CA GLY A 55 -11.23 -5.48 -5.56
C GLY A 55 -9.94 -5.91 -6.26
N ALA A 56 -9.50 -7.14 -6.05
CA ALA A 56 -8.34 -7.71 -6.73
C ALA A 56 -8.53 -7.76 -8.25
N LEU A 57 -9.72 -8.15 -8.72
CA LEU A 57 -10.06 -8.13 -10.14
C LEU A 57 -10.01 -6.70 -10.69
N GLY A 58 -10.54 -5.72 -9.96
CA GLY A 58 -10.46 -4.30 -10.33
C GLY A 58 -9.01 -3.83 -10.48
N LEU A 59 -8.11 -4.21 -9.56
CA LEU A 59 -6.68 -3.91 -9.67
C LEU A 59 -6.04 -4.53 -10.92
N VAL A 60 -6.40 -5.77 -11.25
CA VAL A 60 -5.90 -6.45 -12.46
C VAL A 60 -6.37 -5.71 -13.71
N VAL A 61 -7.65 -5.31 -13.77
CA VAL A 61 -8.21 -4.55 -14.91
C VAL A 61 -7.46 -3.23 -15.10
N VAL A 62 -7.21 -2.47 -14.02
CA VAL A 62 -6.42 -1.23 -14.09
C VAL A 62 -4.98 -1.51 -14.53
N ALA A 63 -4.35 -2.56 -13.99
CA ALA A 63 -2.97 -2.91 -14.32
C ALA A 63 -2.79 -3.27 -15.80
N VAL A 64 -3.71 -4.09 -16.34
CA VAL A 64 -3.71 -4.49 -17.76
C VAL A 64 -3.99 -3.27 -18.66
N GLY A 65 -4.94 -2.43 -18.26
CA GLY A 65 -5.32 -1.24 -19.06
C GLY A 65 -4.24 -0.14 -19.11
N ARG A 66 -3.31 -0.13 -18.15
CA ARG A 66 -2.15 0.77 -18.19
C ARG A 66 -1.05 0.30 -19.13
N GLY A 67 -1.07 -0.99 -19.50
CA GLY A 67 -0.02 -1.59 -20.33
C GLY A 67 1.33 -1.64 -19.63
N GLY A 68 2.32 -2.16 -20.35
CA GLY A 68 3.69 -2.19 -19.90
C GLY A 68 4.23 -3.63 -19.74
N HIS A 69 5.51 -3.77 -20.08
CA HIS A 69 6.23 -5.02 -19.85
C HIS A 69 6.85 -4.96 -18.45
N VAL A 70 6.42 -5.88 -17.58
CA VAL A 70 6.94 -5.96 -16.21
C VAL A 70 7.87 -7.16 -16.10
N PRO A 71 9.16 -6.97 -15.77
CA PRO A 71 10.06 -8.08 -15.51
C PRO A 71 9.54 -8.97 -14.36
N ALA A 72 9.60 -10.28 -14.53
CA ALA A 72 9.10 -11.22 -13.52
C ALA A 72 9.76 -11.01 -12.14
N LEU A 73 11.07 -10.73 -12.12
CA LEU A 73 11.79 -10.39 -10.89
C LEU A 73 11.19 -9.17 -10.20
N ALA A 74 10.93 -8.09 -10.96
CA ALA A 74 10.34 -6.87 -10.43
C ALA A 74 8.95 -7.11 -9.83
N LEU A 75 8.12 -7.91 -10.51
CA LEU A 75 6.81 -8.31 -10.02
C LEU A 75 6.91 -9.13 -8.72
N CYS A 76 7.81 -10.13 -8.68
CA CYS A 76 8.03 -10.94 -7.46
C CYS A 76 8.47 -10.08 -6.28
N LEU A 77 9.42 -9.15 -6.48
CA LEU A 77 9.87 -8.23 -5.44
C LEU A 77 8.73 -7.34 -4.94
N CYS A 78 7.90 -6.81 -5.84
CA CYS A 78 6.75 -6.00 -5.45
C CYS A 78 5.71 -6.79 -4.63
N LEU A 79 5.45 -8.05 -5.01
CA LEU A 79 4.59 -8.96 -4.24
C LEU A 79 5.17 -9.27 -2.85
N LEU A 80 6.49 -9.44 -2.73
CA LEU A 80 7.16 -9.58 -1.43
C LEU A 80 7.02 -8.30 -0.59
N GLY A 81 7.03 -7.13 -1.21
CA GLY A 81 6.69 -5.86 -0.56
C GLY A 81 5.26 -5.88 0.02
N GLY A 82 4.28 -6.31 -0.79
CA GLY A 82 2.89 -6.49 -0.35
C GLY A 82 2.74 -7.51 0.79
N LEU A 83 3.43 -8.65 0.69
CA LEU A 83 3.47 -9.66 1.76
C LEU A 83 4.07 -9.11 3.05
N SER A 84 5.20 -8.39 2.96
CA SER A 84 5.83 -7.76 4.11
C SER A 84 4.91 -6.73 4.79
N TRP A 85 4.16 -5.98 4.01
CA TRP A 85 3.14 -5.06 4.53
C TRP A 85 2.01 -5.84 5.23
N GLY A 86 1.49 -6.90 4.61
CA GLY A 86 0.46 -7.77 5.20
C GLY A 86 0.90 -8.38 6.53
N ILE A 87 2.13 -8.87 6.63
CA ILE A 87 2.72 -9.34 7.89
C ILE A 87 2.74 -8.21 8.92
N GLY A 88 3.20 -7.01 8.53
CA GLY A 88 3.23 -5.84 9.39
C GLY A 88 1.85 -5.47 9.97
N ASN A 89 0.79 -5.54 9.15
CA ASN A 89 -0.58 -5.30 9.58
C ASN A 89 -1.03 -6.32 10.64
N VAL A 90 -0.74 -7.61 10.42
CA VAL A 90 -1.09 -8.67 11.38
C VAL A 90 -0.29 -8.55 12.68
N VAL A 91 0.99 -8.22 12.61
CA VAL A 91 1.83 -7.94 13.80
C VAL A 91 1.28 -6.74 14.57
N SER A 92 0.92 -5.65 13.87
CA SER A 92 0.28 -4.48 14.48
C SER A 92 -1.04 -4.86 15.17
N ARG A 93 -1.86 -5.68 14.54
CA ARG A 93 -3.12 -6.19 15.09
C ARG A 93 -2.87 -7.06 16.33
N ALA A 94 -1.93 -8.00 16.26
CA ALA A 94 -1.59 -8.93 17.33
C ALA A 94 -0.94 -8.25 18.54
N SER A 95 -0.25 -7.13 18.34
CA SER A 95 0.47 -6.43 19.40
C SER A 95 -0.43 -5.89 20.53
N GLY A 96 -1.72 -5.68 20.26
CA GLY A 96 -2.67 -5.11 21.21
C GLY A 96 -2.36 -3.67 21.64
N ILE A 97 -1.37 -3.03 21.05
CA ILE A 97 -0.95 -1.66 21.37
C ILE A 97 -2.04 -0.71 20.92
N ARG A 98 -2.74 -0.10 21.89
CA ARG A 98 -3.84 0.84 21.65
C ARG A 98 -3.41 2.24 21.19
N GLY A 99 -2.16 2.46 20.92
CA GLY A 99 -1.60 3.76 20.50
C GLY A 99 -1.02 3.69 19.09
N GLY A 100 -1.84 3.84 18.05
CA GLY A 100 -1.39 3.81 16.65
C GLY A 100 -0.23 4.77 16.35
N LEU A 101 -0.18 5.94 17.01
CA LEU A 101 0.89 6.92 16.84
C LEU A 101 2.25 6.39 17.37
N SER A 102 2.27 5.78 18.54
CA SER A 102 3.52 5.24 19.11
C SER A 102 4.17 4.21 18.20
N LEU A 103 3.39 3.24 17.70
CA LEU A 103 3.86 2.23 16.76
C LEU A 103 4.39 2.84 15.46
N THR A 104 3.69 3.87 14.96
CA THR A 104 4.08 4.59 13.74
C THR A 104 5.40 5.34 13.95
N VAL A 105 5.55 6.08 15.03
CA VAL A 105 6.75 6.87 15.33
C VAL A 105 7.96 5.96 15.51
N TRP A 106 7.86 4.91 16.33
CA TRP A 106 9.00 4.00 16.56
C TRP A 106 9.40 3.26 15.29
N SER A 107 8.45 2.82 14.46
CA SER A 107 8.78 2.22 13.17
C SER A 107 9.43 3.23 12.22
N ALA A 108 9.02 4.51 12.26
CA ALA A 108 9.61 5.55 11.42
C ALA A 108 11.05 5.91 11.80
N VAL A 109 11.43 5.78 13.08
CA VAL A 109 12.81 6.03 13.54
C VAL A 109 13.79 4.96 13.03
N ILE A 110 13.36 3.71 12.95
CA ILE A 110 14.23 2.59 12.56
C ILE A 110 14.43 2.49 11.05
N VAL A 111 13.43 2.86 10.26
CA VAL A 111 13.39 2.64 8.80
C VAL A 111 14.40 3.46 7.98
N PRO A 112 14.71 4.74 8.29
CA PRO A 112 15.55 5.57 7.43
C PRO A 112 16.97 5.04 7.23
N LEU A 113 17.62 4.54 8.28
CA LEU A 113 19.02 4.09 8.19
C LEU A 113 19.17 2.87 7.27
N PRO A 114 18.39 1.78 7.41
CA PRO A 114 18.45 0.66 6.48
C PRO A 114 18.06 1.04 5.05
N LEU A 115 17.10 1.95 4.86
CA LEU A 115 16.73 2.41 3.51
C LEU A 115 17.81 3.29 2.89
N LEU A 116 18.51 4.12 3.66
CA LEU A 116 19.66 4.85 3.19
C LEU A 116 20.80 3.91 2.77
N ALA A 117 21.07 2.87 3.56
CA ALA A 117 22.06 1.85 3.20
C ALA A 117 21.65 1.13 1.90
N LEU A 118 20.36 0.82 1.72
CA LEU A 118 19.84 0.23 0.48
C LEU A 118 20.00 1.18 -0.71
N ALA A 119 19.68 2.47 -0.57
CA ALA A 119 19.86 3.46 -1.62
C ALA A 119 21.34 3.60 -2.02
N LEU A 120 22.25 3.64 -1.04
CA LEU A 120 23.70 3.67 -1.30
C LEU A 120 24.18 2.41 -2.04
N ALA A 121 23.59 1.25 -1.76
CA ALA A 121 23.95 -0.02 -2.41
C ALA A 121 23.39 -0.12 -3.84
N LEU A 122 22.17 0.39 -4.10
CA LEU A 122 21.51 0.30 -5.40
C LEU A 122 21.90 1.42 -6.36
N ASP A 123 21.89 2.67 -5.88
CA ASP A 123 22.06 3.86 -6.69
C ASP A 123 23.49 4.44 -6.61
N GLY A 124 24.22 4.05 -5.58
CA GLY A 124 25.60 4.51 -5.32
C GLY A 124 25.68 5.86 -4.59
N PRO A 125 26.84 6.17 -3.98
CA PRO A 125 27.02 7.37 -3.15
C PRO A 125 26.93 8.67 -3.94
N GLN A 126 27.29 8.66 -5.23
CA GLN A 126 27.22 9.86 -6.07
C GLN A 126 25.77 10.28 -6.35
N ALA A 127 24.91 9.35 -6.72
CA ALA A 127 23.49 9.63 -6.98
C ALA A 127 22.76 10.08 -5.70
N VAL A 128 23.03 9.42 -4.57
CA VAL A 128 22.49 9.83 -3.27
C VAL A 128 22.98 11.23 -2.88
N GLY A 129 24.27 11.52 -3.05
CA GLY A 129 24.84 12.85 -2.79
C GLY A 129 24.20 13.94 -3.66
N GLN A 130 24.04 13.69 -4.96
CA GLN A 130 23.37 14.62 -5.87
C GLN A 130 21.91 14.87 -5.50
N ALA A 131 21.18 13.82 -5.09
CA ALA A 131 19.80 13.94 -4.63
C ALA A 131 19.69 14.82 -3.36
N LEU A 132 20.66 14.72 -2.45
CA LEU A 132 20.71 15.54 -1.24
C LEU A 132 21.03 17.01 -1.55
N VAL A 133 22.01 17.26 -2.43
CA VAL A 133 22.38 18.64 -2.83
C VAL A 133 21.28 19.28 -3.68
N GLY A 134 20.64 18.49 -4.56
CA GLY A 134 19.52 18.94 -5.40
C GLY A 134 18.16 18.98 -4.71
N PHE A 135 18.11 18.84 -3.38
CA PHE A 135 16.84 18.76 -2.62
C PHE A 135 16.08 20.09 -2.66
N SER A 136 15.07 20.15 -3.52
CA SER A 136 14.30 21.36 -3.78
C SER A 136 13.23 21.62 -2.71
N TRP A 137 12.75 22.87 -2.63
CA TRP A 137 11.62 23.19 -1.74
C TRP A 137 10.36 22.37 -2.05
N LYS A 138 10.12 22.01 -3.33
CA LYS A 138 9.01 21.14 -3.74
C LYS A 138 9.19 19.71 -3.18
N ALA A 139 10.41 19.19 -3.22
CA ALA A 139 10.73 17.91 -2.60
C ALA A 139 10.55 17.97 -1.07
N ALA A 140 10.97 19.07 -0.44
CA ALA A 140 10.76 19.29 1.01
C ALA A 140 9.28 19.32 1.35
N ALA A 141 8.46 20.08 0.63
CA ALA A 141 7.01 20.17 0.84
C ALA A 141 6.32 18.82 0.63
N SER A 142 6.68 18.08 -0.43
CA SER A 142 6.16 16.74 -0.70
C SER A 142 6.55 15.75 0.39
N SER A 143 7.79 15.79 0.87
CA SER A 143 8.27 14.94 1.96
C SER A 143 7.55 15.26 3.27
N LEU A 144 7.35 16.54 3.58
CA LEU A 144 6.64 16.97 4.77
C LEU A 144 5.17 16.53 4.75
N TYR A 145 4.49 16.68 3.60
CA TYR A 145 3.14 16.17 3.41
C TYR A 145 3.07 14.65 3.59
N THR A 146 3.97 13.91 2.95
CA THR A 146 4.00 12.45 3.00
C THR A 146 4.34 11.93 4.39
N ALA A 147 5.36 12.51 5.06
CA ALA A 147 5.76 12.11 6.40
C ALA A 147 4.74 12.57 7.46
N GLY A 148 4.32 13.84 7.42
CA GLY A 148 3.43 14.42 8.42
C GLY A 148 1.99 13.94 8.26
N LEU A 149 1.34 14.32 7.16
CA LEU A 149 -0.09 14.06 6.99
C LEU A 149 -0.37 12.62 6.57
N ALA A 150 0.26 12.15 5.50
CA ALA A 150 -0.05 10.82 4.99
C ALA A 150 0.48 9.70 5.91
N SER A 151 1.70 9.81 6.45
CA SER A 151 2.27 8.76 7.29
C SER A 151 1.87 8.90 8.75
N LEU A 152 2.18 10.01 9.43
CA LEU A 152 1.88 10.11 10.86
C LEU A 152 0.38 10.05 11.14
N VAL A 153 -0.42 10.87 10.46
CA VAL A 153 -1.87 10.88 10.69
C VAL A 153 -2.52 9.62 10.10
N GLY A 154 -2.22 9.30 8.84
CA GLY A 154 -2.81 8.15 8.15
C GLY A 154 -2.52 6.83 8.85
N TYR A 155 -1.26 6.53 9.17
CA TYR A 155 -0.91 5.30 9.88
C TYR A 155 -1.33 5.30 11.35
N ALA A 156 -1.35 6.47 12.04
CA ALA A 156 -1.86 6.54 13.40
C ALA A 156 -3.34 6.14 13.45
N VAL A 157 -4.16 6.66 12.52
CA VAL A 157 -5.58 6.29 12.40
C VAL A 157 -5.71 4.83 12.01
N PHE A 158 -5.01 4.37 10.96
CA PHE A 158 -5.07 3.00 10.47
C PHE A 158 -4.67 1.99 11.56
N ASN A 159 -3.54 2.19 12.22
CA ASN A 159 -3.08 1.32 13.30
C ASN A 159 -4.03 1.35 14.52
N SER A 160 -4.62 2.50 14.84
CA SER A 160 -5.64 2.62 15.88
C SER A 160 -6.89 1.81 15.55
N LEU A 161 -7.36 1.86 14.30
CA LEU A 161 -8.49 1.03 13.85
C LEU A 161 -8.12 -0.45 13.86
N LEU A 162 -6.93 -0.80 13.37
CA LEU A 162 -6.46 -2.18 13.33
C LEU A 162 -6.27 -2.80 14.72
N SER A 163 -5.98 -1.98 15.75
CA SER A 163 -5.92 -2.45 17.14
C SER A 163 -7.29 -2.73 17.78
N ARG A 164 -8.37 -2.19 17.21
CA ARG A 164 -9.74 -2.29 17.77
C ARG A 164 -10.65 -3.24 17.01
N TYR A 165 -10.45 -3.35 15.71
CA TYR A 165 -11.31 -4.11 14.80
C TYR A 165 -10.53 -5.22 14.10
N SER A 166 -11.22 -6.24 13.60
CA SER A 166 -10.58 -7.31 12.83
C SER A 166 -9.89 -6.79 11.57
N ALA A 167 -8.82 -7.45 11.16
CA ALA A 167 -8.09 -7.08 9.96
C ALA A 167 -8.98 -7.12 8.71
N SER A 168 -9.88 -8.09 8.62
CA SER A 168 -10.82 -8.23 7.51
C SER A 168 -11.88 -7.12 7.43
N ALA A 169 -12.12 -6.38 8.52
CA ALA A 169 -13.01 -5.22 8.53
C ALA A 169 -12.28 -3.91 8.16
N VAL A 170 -11.00 -3.77 8.52
CA VAL A 170 -10.23 -2.53 8.35
C VAL A 170 -9.50 -2.49 7.02
N VAL A 171 -8.82 -3.58 6.65
CA VAL A 171 -7.87 -3.59 5.53
C VAL A 171 -8.52 -3.38 4.15
N PRO A 172 -9.77 -3.82 3.86
CA PRO A 172 -10.40 -3.55 2.57
C PRO A 172 -10.55 -2.06 2.23
N TRP A 173 -10.63 -1.17 3.22
CA TRP A 173 -10.67 0.28 2.99
C TRP A 173 -9.44 0.81 2.23
N VAL A 174 -8.29 0.15 2.37
CA VAL A 174 -7.06 0.54 1.67
C VAL A 174 -7.19 0.39 0.15
N LEU A 175 -8.10 -0.48 -0.34
CA LEU A 175 -8.40 -0.61 -1.76
C LEU A 175 -9.03 0.65 -2.37
N LEU A 176 -9.48 1.61 -1.57
CA LEU A 176 -9.92 2.92 -2.07
C LEU A 176 -8.75 3.81 -2.48
N ALA A 177 -7.53 3.57 -1.99
CA ALA A 177 -6.38 4.42 -2.28
C ALA A 177 -6.10 4.61 -3.79
N PRO A 178 -6.13 3.57 -4.66
CA PRO A 178 -6.00 3.75 -6.09
C PRO A 178 -7.11 4.60 -6.71
N VAL A 179 -8.35 4.46 -6.22
CA VAL A 179 -9.50 5.24 -6.72
C VAL A 179 -9.31 6.71 -6.39
N VAL A 180 -8.93 7.02 -5.15
CA VAL A 180 -8.63 8.39 -4.70
C VAL A 180 -7.44 8.96 -5.49
N ALA A 181 -6.40 8.16 -5.72
CA ALA A 181 -5.24 8.58 -6.51
C ALA A 181 -5.62 8.92 -7.96
N MET A 182 -6.45 8.09 -8.62
CA MET A 182 -6.93 8.36 -9.97
C MET A 182 -7.82 9.61 -10.03
N ALA A 183 -8.73 9.77 -9.08
CA ALA A 183 -9.57 10.97 -9.00
C ALA A 183 -8.73 12.24 -8.76
N SER A 184 -7.73 12.18 -7.88
CA SER A 184 -6.81 13.29 -7.62
C SER A 184 -5.96 13.63 -8.86
N ALA A 185 -5.46 12.63 -9.59
CA ALA A 185 -4.70 12.83 -10.81
C ALA A 185 -5.56 13.49 -11.90
N TRP A 186 -6.83 13.11 -12.01
CA TRP A 186 -7.76 13.74 -12.95
C TRP A 186 -8.05 15.19 -12.57
N LEU A 187 -8.39 15.45 -11.31
CA LEU A 187 -8.80 16.79 -10.86
C LEU A 187 -7.63 17.78 -10.80
N LEU A 188 -6.44 17.32 -10.35
CA LEU A 188 -5.31 18.22 -10.09
C LEU A 188 -4.31 18.28 -11.25
N LEU A 189 -4.13 17.16 -11.97
CA LEU A 189 -3.16 17.04 -13.06
C LEU A 189 -3.81 17.00 -14.45
N HIS A 190 -5.13 17.09 -14.51
CA HIS A 190 -5.92 16.98 -15.77
C HIS A 190 -5.66 15.68 -16.54
N HIS A 191 -5.20 14.63 -15.83
CA HIS A 191 -4.95 13.32 -16.41
C HIS A 191 -6.24 12.50 -16.38
N ALA A 192 -7.00 12.55 -17.49
CA ALA A 192 -8.25 11.82 -17.61
C ALA A 192 -8.01 10.29 -17.54
N PRO A 193 -8.72 9.57 -16.67
CA PRO A 193 -8.57 8.12 -16.57
C PRO A 193 -9.07 7.44 -17.85
N ASN A 194 -8.38 6.39 -18.28
CA ASN A 194 -8.82 5.58 -19.41
C ASN A 194 -9.98 4.63 -19.03
N ALA A 195 -10.60 3.97 -20.02
CA ALA A 195 -11.75 3.10 -19.78
C ALA A 195 -11.47 1.94 -18.81
N ALA A 196 -10.25 1.37 -18.84
CA ALA A 196 -9.86 0.31 -17.93
C ALA A 196 -9.67 0.83 -16.50
N GLU A 197 -9.12 2.03 -16.32
CA GLU A 197 -9.00 2.70 -15.03
C GLU A 197 -10.38 3.00 -14.43
N VAL A 198 -11.31 3.48 -15.23
CA VAL A 198 -12.70 3.71 -14.79
C VAL A 198 -13.37 2.38 -14.41
N GLY A 199 -13.32 1.38 -15.29
CA GLY A 199 -13.95 0.07 -15.06
C GLY A 199 -13.35 -0.65 -13.84
N GLY A 200 -12.04 -0.65 -13.72
CA GLY A 200 -11.34 -1.23 -12.57
C GLY A 200 -11.61 -0.45 -11.28
N GLY A 201 -11.70 0.88 -11.35
CA GLY A 201 -12.07 1.73 -10.21
C GLY A 201 -13.50 1.44 -9.71
N VAL A 202 -14.45 1.23 -10.61
CA VAL A 202 -15.82 0.82 -10.25
C VAL A 202 -15.82 -0.56 -9.59
N LEU A 203 -15.06 -1.53 -10.11
CA LEU A 203 -14.93 -2.85 -9.47
C LEU A 203 -14.31 -2.76 -8.07
N LEU A 204 -13.30 -1.90 -7.87
CA LEU A 204 -12.73 -1.63 -6.56
C LEU A 204 -13.76 -1.08 -5.58
N LEU A 205 -14.55 -0.08 -6.00
CA LEU A 205 -15.62 0.49 -5.17
C LEU A 205 -16.69 -0.56 -4.80
N ILE A 206 -17.15 -1.35 -5.78
CA ILE A 206 -18.12 -2.43 -5.53
C ILE A 206 -17.51 -3.45 -4.57
N GLY A 207 -16.23 -3.81 -4.75
CA GLY A 207 -15.52 -4.73 -3.89
C GLY A 207 -15.47 -4.26 -2.44
N VAL A 208 -15.08 -3.00 -2.21
CA VAL A 208 -15.05 -2.40 -0.87
C VAL A 208 -16.44 -2.36 -0.26
N LEU A 209 -17.43 -1.86 -0.98
CA LEU A 209 -18.81 -1.80 -0.49
C LEU A 209 -19.33 -3.20 -0.11
N THR A 210 -19.07 -4.22 -0.94
CA THR A 210 -19.46 -5.61 -0.66
C THR A 210 -18.77 -6.13 0.61
N ALA A 211 -17.48 -5.85 0.79
CA ALA A 211 -16.72 -6.28 1.97
C ALA A 211 -17.22 -5.64 3.26
N LEU A 212 -17.76 -4.42 3.18
CA LEU A 212 -18.22 -3.64 4.33
C LEU A 212 -19.70 -3.88 4.70
N MET A 213 -20.48 -4.53 3.84
CA MET A 213 -21.88 -4.84 4.16
C MET A 213 -21.98 -5.73 5.41
N PRO A 214 -22.84 -5.39 6.39
CA PRO A 214 -23.06 -6.23 7.55
C PRO A 214 -23.52 -7.62 7.10
N ALA A 215 -23.11 -8.67 7.84
CA ALA A 215 -23.63 -10.00 7.58
C ALA A 215 -25.17 -9.95 7.71
N ALA A 216 -25.90 -10.53 6.75
CA ALA A 216 -27.33 -10.72 6.93
C ALA A 216 -27.50 -11.66 8.13
N THR A 217 -28.14 -11.16 9.18
CA THR A 217 -28.58 -11.93 10.35
C THR A 217 -29.58 -12.97 9.93
#